data_4fe43d862f0a95c3b52cc2767896e398
#
_entry.id   4fe43d862f0a95c3b52cc2767896e398
#
_cell.length_a   1.000
_cell.length_b   1.000
_cell.length_c   1.000
_cell.angle_alpha   90.00
_cell.angle_beta   90.00
_cell.angle_gamma   90.00
#
_symmetry.space_group_name_H-M   'P 1'
#
loop_
_entity.id
_entity.type
_entity.pdbx_description
1 polymer ?
#
loop_
_entity_poly.entity_id
_entity_poly.type
_entity_poly.pdbx_seq_one_letter_code
_entity_poly.pdbx_strand_id
1 'polypeptide(L)'
;MREQETKRALIISGGSLEEDFASAYLKDQNFDMIISVDSGLKGALDLGLSVDAAVGDFDSADPVTLAEGHEHREIHWEVHRPEKDETDTELAVTTAVRAGCRELVILGALGGRFDHALGNVHLLYYGAKLGAEASILDSRNRITVLTEGRTMEVKGITLRGFKYPLTKKDISIGPCLCISNELAAEEASITFDQGVLICVESRD
;
A
#
# COMPACT_ATOMS: atom_id res chain seq x y z
N MET A 1 7.98 -28.44 10.62
CA MET A 1 7.93 -27.01 10.95
C MET A 1 6.58 -26.53 10.44
N ARG A 2 5.71 -25.97 11.29
CA ARG A 2 4.50 -25.28 10.79
C ARG A 2 5.01 -24.03 10.09
N GLU A 3 4.69 -23.82 8.81
CA GLU A 3 4.81 -22.51 8.19
C GLU A 3 4.07 -21.53 9.10
N GLN A 4 4.78 -20.55 9.63
CA GLN A 4 4.14 -19.46 10.35
C GLN A 4 3.34 -18.69 9.30
N GLU A 5 2.02 -18.71 9.39
CA GLU A 5 1.16 -17.88 8.55
C GLU A 5 1.63 -16.43 8.63
N THR A 6 1.87 -15.84 7.48
CA THR A 6 2.31 -14.45 7.37
C THR A 6 1.18 -13.55 7.82
N LYS A 7 1.39 -12.78 8.89
CA LYS A 7 0.38 -11.81 9.36
C LYS A 7 0.16 -10.71 8.34
N ARG A 8 -1.12 -10.38 8.14
CA ARG A 8 -1.60 -9.40 7.17
C ARG A 8 -2.20 -8.18 7.86
N ALA A 9 -1.91 -6.99 7.34
CA ALA A 9 -2.57 -5.76 7.78
C ALA A 9 -3.29 -5.07 6.63
N LEU A 10 -4.47 -4.52 6.95
CA LEU A 10 -5.19 -3.57 6.11
C LEU A 10 -4.96 -2.17 6.68
N ILE A 11 -4.57 -1.24 5.82
CA ILE A 11 -4.42 0.18 6.15
C ILE A 11 -5.42 0.98 5.31
N ILE A 12 -6.32 1.72 5.94
CA ILE A 12 -7.25 2.63 5.29
C ILE A 12 -6.71 4.05 5.43
N SER A 13 -6.14 4.57 4.36
CA SER A 13 -5.57 5.93 4.31
C SER A 13 -6.65 6.98 4.00
N GLY A 14 -6.34 8.25 4.29
CA GLY A 14 -7.29 9.37 4.19
C GLY A 14 -7.53 9.93 2.78
N GLY A 15 -7.07 9.25 1.71
CA GLY A 15 -7.35 9.64 0.32
C GLY A 15 -8.69 9.12 -0.20
N SER A 16 -8.83 9.07 -1.52
CA SER A 16 -10.09 8.59 -2.14
C SER A 16 -10.28 7.09 -1.90
N LEU A 17 -11.38 6.74 -1.23
CA LEU A 17 -11.79 5.36 -1.02
C LEU A 17 -13.12 5.12 -1.77
N GLU A 18 -13.09 4.22 -2.76
CA GLU A 18 -14.27 3.79 -3.48
C GLU A 18 -14.93 2.64 -2.70
N GLU A 19 -16.03 2.94 -1.99
CA GLU A 19 -16.70 2.01 -1.07
C GLU A 19 -17.14 0.72 -1.74
N ASP A 20 -17.71 0.78 -2.95
CA ASP A 20 -18.17 -0.40 -3.69
C ASP A 20 -17.00 -1.35 -4.00
N PHE A 21 -15.86 -0.80 -4.44
CA PHE A 21 -14.65 -1.56 -4.70
C PHE A 21 -14.10 -2.15 -3.40
N ALA A 22 -13.95 -1.32 -2.36
CA ALA A 22 -13.40 -1.74 -1.08
C ALA A 22 -14.24 -2.86 -0.45
N SER A 23 -15.58 -2.70 -0.43
CA SER A 23 -16.51 -3.70 0.06
C SER A 23 -16.39 -5.03 -0.71
N ALA A 24 -16.34 -4.96 -2.05
CA ALA A 24 -16.20 -6.16 -2.89
C ALA A 24 -14.85 -6.86 -2.67
N TYR A 25 -13.75 -6.08 -2.58
CA TYR A 25 -12.42 -6.61 -2.34
C TYR A 25 -12.31 -7.29 -0.97
N LEU A 26 -12.83 -6.62 0.09
CA LEU A 26 -12.67 -7.09 1.47
C LEU A 26 -13.52 -8.32 1.79
N LYS A 27 -14.57 -8.59 1.04
CA LYS A 27 -15.52 -9.68 1.29
C LYS A 27 -14.86 -11.06 1.46
N ASP A 28 -13.82 -11.33 0.67
CA ASP A 28 -13.12 -12.61 0.65
C ASP A 28 -11.69 -12.48 1.24
N GLN A 29 -11.39 -11.40 1.99
CA GLN A 29 -10.09 -11.16 2.59
C GLN A 29 -10.16 -11.29 4.11
N ASN A 30 -9.06 -11.77 4.69
CA ASN A 30 -8.85 -11.78 6.13
C ASN A 30 -7.59 -10.98 6.46
N PHE A 31 -7.69 -10.17 7.49
CA PHE A 31 -6.58 -9.37 8.02
C PHE A 31 -6.45 -9.63 9.52
N ASP A 32 -5.20 -9.73 9.99
CA ASP A 32 -4.88 -9.89 11.40
C ASP A 32 -4.86 -8.54 12.14
N MET A 33 -4.77 -7.44 11.38
CA MET A 33 -4.77 -6.08 11.91
C MET A 33 -5.37 -5.11 10.91
N ILE A 34 -6.23 -4.22 11.38
CA ILE A 34 -6.85 -3.15 10.59
C ILE A 34 -6.47 -1.81 11.20
N ILE A 35 -5.83 -0.95 10.41
CA ILE A 35 -5.36 0.37 10.83
C ILE A 35 -6.06 1.43 9.98
N SER A 36 -6.64 2.43 10.62
CA SER A 36 -7.13 3.64 9.95
C SER A 36 -6.15 4.79 10.12
N VAL A 37 -6.08 5.66 9.12
CA VAL A 37 -5.18 6.81 9.10
C VAL A 37 -6.02 8.09 8.92
N ASP A 38 -6.00 8.97 9.89
CA ASP A 38 -6.73 10.24 9.89
C ASP A 38 -8.19 10.09 9.43
N SER A 39 -8.57 10.85 8.38
CA SER A 39 -9.91 10.80 7.76
C SER A 39 -10.29 9.43 7.19
N GLY A 40 -9.33 8.51 7.00
CA GLY A 40 -9.59 7.11 6.63
C GLY A 40 -10.39 6.34 7.67
N LEU A 41 -10.44 6.83 8.91
CA LEU A 41 -11.30 6.25 9.97
C LEU A 41 -12.76 6.21 9.54
N LYS A 42 -13.26 7.30 8.93
CA LYS A 42 -14.63 7.32 8.43
C LYS A 42 -14.90 6.18 7.45
N GLY A 43 -14.04 6.03 6.44
CA GLY A 43 -14.18 4.96 5.44
C GLY A 43 -14.11 3.56 6.05
N ALA A 44 -13.28 3.37 7.09
CA ALA A 44 -13.20 2.10 7.79
C ALA A 44 -14.51 1.78 8.56
N LEU A 45 -15.08 2.79 9.25
CA LEU A 45 -16.34 2.63 9.98
C LEU A 45 -17.53 2.44 9.02
N ASP A 46 -17.61 3.20 7.94
CA ASP A 46 -18.66 3.07 6.91
C ASP A 46 -18.66 1.67 6.26
N LEU A 47 -17.47 1.05 6.13
CA LEU A 47 -17.30 -0.33 5.67
C LEU A 47 -17.58 -1.39 6.76
N GLY A 48 -17.91 -0.99 7.98
CA GLY A 48 -18.18 -1.89 9.11
C GLY A 48 -16.95 -2.67 9.60
N LEU A 49 -15.73 -2.10 9.40
CA LEU A 49 -14.50 -2.76 9.80
C LEU A 49 -14.23 -2.60 11.30
N SER A 50 -13.77 -3.68 11.94
CA SER A 50 -13.24 -3.62 13.31
C SER A 50 -11.81 -3.05 13.27
N VAL A 51 -11.67 -1.76 13.53
CA VAL A 51 -10.37 -1.05 13.52
C VAL A 51 -9.60 -1.38 14.79
N ASP A 52 -8.37 -1.89 14.67
CA ASP A 52 -7.48 -2.18 15.80
C ASP A 52 -6.68 -0.94 16.23
N ALA A 53 -6.26 -0.10 15.28
CA ALA A 53 -5.55 1.12 15.56
C ALA A 53 -5.98 2.28 14.67
N ALA A 54 -6.05 3.48 15.23
CA ALA A 54 -6.26 4.73 14.52
C ALA A 54 -5.02 5.61 14.70
N VAL A 55 -4.36 5.97 13.59
CA VAL A 55 -3.07 6.66 13.56
C VAL A 55 -3.22 8.01 12.87
N GLY A 56 -2.76 9.10 13.49
CA GLY A 56 -2.79 10.42 12.87
C GLY A 56 -2.78 11.56 13.87
N ASP A 57 -2.92 12.79 13.37
CA ASP A 57 -3.16 13.97 14.21
C ASP A 57 -4.66 14.30 14.32
N PHE A 58 -5.47 13.72 13.43
CA PHE A 58 -6.93 13.85 13.37
C PHE A 58 -7.45 15.29 13.24
N ASP A 59 -6.60 16.23 12.83
CA ASP A 59 -6.96 17.65 12.68
C ASP A 59 -7.97 17.88 11.54
N SER A 60 -7.94 17.02 10.54
CA SER A 60 -8.85 17.02 9.39
C SER A 60 -10.04 16.05 9.52
N ALA A 61 -10.07 15.26 10.61
CA ALA A 61 -11.12 14.27 10.81
C ALA A 61 -12.43 14.92 11.27
N ASP A 62 -13.55 14.44 10.73
CA ASP A 62 -14.89 14.91 11.12
C ASP A 62 -15.16 14.60 12.60
N PRO A 63 -15.63 15.60 13.40
CA PRO A 63 -15.92 15.41 14.82
C PRO A 63 -16.93 14.30 15.12
N VAL A 64 -17.89 14.06 14.24
CA VAL A 64 -18.88 12.97 14.40
C VAL A 64 -18.20 11.63 14.27
N THR A 65 -17.34 11.47 13.25
CA THR A 65 -16.52 10.26 13.04
C THR A 65 -15.59 9.99 14.22
N LEU A 66 -14.97 11.03 14.80
CA LEU A 66 -14.13 10.87 15.98
C LEU A 66 -14.94 10.42 17.21
N ALA A 67 -16.13 11.01 17.42
CA ALA A 67 -17.01 10.61 18.51
C ALA A 67 -17.45 9.15 18.36
N GLU A 68 -17.84 8.74 17.15
CA GLU A 68 -18.18 7.35 16.85
C GLU A 68 -17.00 6.41 17.08
N GLY A 69 -15.81 6.77 16.56
CA GLY A 69 -14.58 5.99 16.80
C GLY A 69 -14.24 5.84 18.28
N HIS A 70 -14.48 6.86 19.11
CA HIS A 70 -14.25 6.79 20.56
C HIS A 70 -15.28 5.93 21.30
N GLU A 71 -16.43 5.62 20.73
CA GLU A 71 -17.37 4.64 21.28
C GLU A 71 -16.83 3.21 21.14
N HIS A 72 -15.98 2.95 20.18
CA HIS A 72 -15.27 1.69 19.97
C HIS A 72 -14.05 1.60 20.87
N ARG A 73 -14.22 1.03 22.09
CA ARG A 73 -13.18 0.97 23.12
C ARG A 73 -11.98 0.10 22.77
N GLU A 74 -12.11 -0.75 21.76
CA GLU A 74 -11.07 -1.63 21.23
C GLU A 74 -10.05 -0.89 20.37
N ILE A 75 -10.37 0.29 19.84
CA ILE A 75 -9.45 1.05 19.00
C ILE A 75 -8.28 1.60 19.82
N HIS A 76 -7.07 1.22 19.42
CA HIS A 76 -5.85 1.82 19.96
C HIS A 76 -5.55 3.13 19.21
N TRP A 77 -5.59 4.27 19.91
CA TRP A 77 -5.34 5.58 19.33
C TRP A 77 -3.87 5.95 19.43
N GLU A 78 -3.21 6.09 18.26
CA GLU A 78 -1.86 6.63 18.13
C GLU A 78 -1.93 8.08 17.63
N VAL A 79 -2.10 9.03 18.59
CA VAL A 79 -2.22 10.46 18.28
C VAL A 79 -0.83 11.08 18.18
N HIS A 80 -0.54 11.66 17.04
CA HIS A 80 0.74 12.31 16.76
C HIS A 80 0.57 13.83 16.64
N ARG A 81 1.68 14.57 16.77
CA ARG A 81 1.68 16.02 16.51
C ARG A 81 1.67 16.28 15.02
N PRO A 82 1.02 17.38 14.52
CA PRO A 82 1.09 17.78 13.12
C PRO A 82 2.52 18.02 12.63
N GLU A 83 3.36 18.64 13.49
CA GLU A 83 4.75 18.91 13.16
C GLU A 83 5.63 17.67 13.40
N LYS A 84 5.69 16.79 12.40
CA LYS A 84 6.54 15.60 12.36
C LYS A 84 7.09 15.39 10.95
N ASP A 85 8.18 14.65 10.85
CA ASP A 85 8.80 14.36 9.55
C ASP A 85 8.07 13.24 8.81
N GLU A 86 7.44 12.31 9.55
CA GLU A 86 6.72 11.16 8.99
C GLU A 86 5.28 11.53 8.61
N THR A 87 4.78 10.93 7.53
CA THR A 87 3.36 10.96 7.22
C THR A 87 2.59 9.97 8.10
N ASP A 88 1.29 10.20 8.30
CA ASP A 88 0.46 9.29 9.11
C ASP A 88 0.36 7.90 8.49
N THR A 89 0.34 7.81 7.15
CA THR A 89 0.41 6.51 6.45
C THR A 89 1.75 5.81 6.69
N GLU A 90 2.88 6.54 6.77
CA GLU A 90 4.19 5.97 7.13
C GLU A 90 4.20 5.40 8.54
N LEU A 91 3.60 6.13 9.49
CA LEU A 91 3.45 5.66 10.86
C LEU A 91 2.59 4.39 10.92
N ALA A 92 1.48 4.34 10.17
CA ALA A 92 0.62 3.16 10.10
C ALA A 92 1.36 1.93 9.52
N VAL A 93 2.17 2.10 8.48
CA VAL A 93 3.05 1.05 7.95
C VAL A 93 4.02 0.57 9.02
N THR A 94 4.63 1.50 9.75
CA THR A 94 5.57 1.16 10.83
C THR A 94 4.88 0.41 11.97
N THR A 95 3.69 0.82 12.37
CA THR A 95 2.86 0.18 13.41
C THR A 95 2.49 -1.24 13.00
N ALA A 96 2.01 -1.45 11.76
CA ALA A 96 1.72 -2.77 11.23
C ALA A 96 2.93 -3.71 11.28
N VAL A 97 4.10 -3.22 10.82
CA VAL A 97 5.33 -4.03 10.80
C VAL A 97 5.80 -4.35 12.23
N ARG A 98 5.71 -3.41 13.17
CA ARG A 98 6.03 -3.63 14.60
C ARG A 98 5.09 -4.66 15.25
N ALA A 99 3.81 -4.71 14.85
CA ALA A 99 2.85 -5.72 15.29
C ALA A 99 3.13 -7.12 14.67
N GLY A 100 4.12 -7.21 13.78
CA GLY A 100 4.55 -8.47 13.15
C GLY A 100 3.89 -8.75 11.81
N CYS A 101 3.12 -7.82 11.24
CA CYS A 101 2.57 -7.95 9.89
C CYS A 101 3.69 -7.87 8.86
N ARG A 102 3.58 -8.70 7.81
CA ARG A 102 4.55 -8.75 6.72
C ARG A 102 3.91 -8.64 5.34
N GLU A 103 2.61 -8.70 5.26
CA GLU A 103 1.82 -8.37 4.07
C GLU A 103 0.89 -7.20 4.42
N LEU A 104 1.03 -6.10 3.69
CA LEU A 104 0.30 -4.86 3.93
C LEU A 104 -0.53 -4.51 2.70
N VAL A 105 -1.82 -4.28 2.89
CA VAL A 105 -2.72 -3.76 1.85
C VAL A 105 -3.15 -2.36 2.27
N ILE A 106 -2.95 -1.38 1.37
CA ILE A 106 -3.30 0.01 1.62
C ILE A 106 -4.41 0.42 0.65
N LEU A 107 -5.56 0.79 1.19
CA LEU A 107 -6.67 1.37 0.45
C LEU A 107 -6.77 2.87 0.76
N GLY A 108 -7.38 3.65 -0.13
CA GLY A 108 -7.52 5.09 0.06
C GLY A 108 -6.19 5.87 0.03
N ALA A 109 -5.14 5.28 -0.55
CA ALA A 109 -3.82 5.92 -0.63
C ALA A 109 -3.62 6.78 -1.88
N LEU A 110 -4.51 6.68 -2.85
CA LEU A 110 -4.47 7.41 -4.11
C LEU A 110 -5.62 8.41 -4.20
N GLY A 111 -5.56 9.29 -5.21
CA GLY A 111 -6.53 10.37 -5.38
C GLY A 111 -6.20 11.62 -4.55
N GLY A 112 -6.85 12.74 -4.87
CA GLY A 112 -6.58 14.01 -4.22
C GLY A 112 -5.22 14.62 -4.60
N ARG A 113 -4.42 15.00 -3.64
CA ARG A 113 -3.11 15.62 -3.85
C ARG A 113 -2.10 14.61 -4.41
N PHE A 114 -1.47 14.97 -5.51
CA PHE A 114 -0.50 14.12 -6.21
C PHE A 114 0.76 13.84 -5.37
N ASP A 115 1.24 14.81 -4.59
CA ASP A 115 2.40 14.65 -3.71
C ASP A 115 2.15 13.60 -2.63
N HIS A 116 0.95 13.54 -2.04
CA HIS A 116 0.58 12.50 -1.09
C HIS A 116 0.49 11.12 -1.77
N ALA A 117 -0.13 11.04 -2.94
CA ALA A 117 -0.19 9.79 -3.70
C ALA A 117 1.21 9.26 -4.04
N LEU A 118 2.12 10.15 -4.50
CA LEU A 118 3.51 9.79 -4.79
C LEU A 118 4.27 9.36 -3.53
N GLY A 119 4.08 10.07 -2.40
CA GLY A 119 4.62 9.69 -1.11
C GLY A 119 4.18 8.28 -0.70
N ASN A 120 2.89 7.97 -0.82
CA ASN A 120 2.36 6.66 -0.50
C ASN A 120 2.96 5.55 -1.39
N VAL A 121 3.20 5.82 -2.68
CA VAL A 121 3.92 4.87 -3.55
C VAL A 121 5.35 4.62 -3.06
N HIS A 122 6.04 5.65 -2.57
CA HIS A 122 7.37 5.47 -1.98
C HIS A 122 7.34 4.65 -0.68
N LEU A 123 6.25 4.69 0.09
CA LEU A 123 6.10 3.87 1.30
C LEU A 123 6.10 2.37 1.01
N LEU A 124 5.77 1.94 -0.21
CA LEU A 124 5.90 0.53 -0.60
C LEU A 124 7.37 0.06 -0.52
N TYR A 125 8.30 0.91 -0.98
CA TYR A 125 9.73 0.63 -0.84
C TYR A 125 10.18 0.70 0.62
N TYR A 126 9.64 1.64 1.39
CA TYR A 126 9.91 1.72 2.83
C TYR A 126 9.45 0.46 3.56
N GLY A 127 8.24 -0.04 3.27
CA GLY A 127 7.75 -1.32 3.78
C GLY A 127 8.68 -2.49 3.44
N ALA A 128 9.14 -2.56 2.18
CA ALA A 128 10.10 -3.58 1.75
C ALA A 128 11.43 -3.51 2.53
N LYS A 129 11.93 -2.31 2.84
CA LYS A 129 13.12 -2.13 3.71
C LYS A 129 12.89 -2.60 5.14
N LEU A 130 11.67 -2.55 5.63
CA LEU A 130 11.27 -3.08 6.94
C LEU A 130 10.97 -4.59 6.91
N GLY A 131 11.07 -5.23 5.74
CA GLY A 131 10.83 -6.66 5.53
C GLY A 131 9.34 -7.01 5.41
N ALA A 132 8.53 -6.10 4.91
CA ALA A 132 7.12 -6.31 4.61
C ALA A 132 6.84 -6.09 3.12
N GLU A 133 5.97 -6.90 2.55
CA GLU A 133 5.41 -6.70 1.22
C GLU A 133 4.19 -5.80 1.33
N ALA A 134 4.22 -4.65 0.69
CA ALA A 134 3.12 -3.70 0.71
C ALA A 134 2.54 -3.50 -0.70
N SER A 135 1.23 -3.32 -0.77
CA SER A 135 0.52 -2.98 -2.00
C SER A 135 -0.50 -1.87 -1.77
N ILE A 136 -0.65 -0.99 -2.74
CA ILE A 136 -1.73 -0.01 -2.80
C ILE A 136 -2.74 -0.50 -3.81
N LEU A 137 -4.01 -0.48 -3.45
CA LEU A 137 -5.10 -0.87 -4.33
C LEU A 137 -6.18 0.21 -4.41
N ASP A 138 -6.70 0.41 -5.60
CA ASP A 138 -7.98 1.07 -5.87
C ASP A 138 -8.76 0.28 -6.93
N SER A 139 -9.89 0.80 -7.41
CA SER A 139 -10.73 0.12 -8.41
C SER A 139 -10.03 -0.17 -9.73
N ARG A 140 -8.97 0.57 -10.05
CA ARG A 140 -8.27 0.53 -11.34
C ARG A 140 -6.82 0.05 -11.24
N ASN A 141 -6.21 0.19 -10.07
CA ASN A 141 -4.78 0.01 -9.92
C ASN A 141 -4.44 -0.94 -8.79
N ARG A 142 -3.41 -1.74 -9.02
CA ARG A 142 -2.62 -2.39 -7.98
C ARG A 142 -1.18 -1.97 -8.17
N ILE A 143 -0.62 -1.31 -7.14
CA ILE A 143 0.76 -0.84 -7.15
C ILE A 143 1.56 -1.64 -6.14
N THR A 144 2.67 -2.22 -6.58
CA THR A 144 3.61 -2.97 -5.76
C THR A 144 5.04 -2.55 -6.05
N VAL A 145 5.95 -2.87 -5.16
CA VAL A 145 7.39 -2.65 -5.36
C VAL A 145 8.11 -3.98 -5.32
N LEU A 146 8.89 -4.26 -6.34
CA LEU A 146 9.85 -5.36 -6.40
C LEU A 146 11.25 -4.81 -6.12
N THR A 147 12.00 -5.47 -5.24
CA THR A 147 13.34 -5.01 -4.85
C THR A 147 14.35 -6.13 -4.95
N GLU A 148 15.57 -5.82 -5.44
CA GLU A 148 16.70 -6.72 -5.45
C GLU A 148 17.99 -5.92 -5.24
N GLY A 149 18.81 -6.34 -4.27
CA GLY A 149 20.07 -5.65 -3.96
C GLY A 149 19.90 -4.30 -3.28
N ARG A 150 20.82 -3.34 -3.54
CA ARG A 150 20.91 -2.05 -2.83
C ARG A 150 20.88 -0.81 -3.73
N THR A 151 20.67 -0.96 -5.02
CA THR A 151 20.61 0.15 -5.98
C THR A 151 19.17 0.52 -6.32
N MET A 152 18.91 1.80 -6.63
CA MET A 152 17.63 2.26 -7.15
C MET A 152 17.50 2.02 -8.67
N GLU A 153 18.61 1.89 -9.38
CA GLU A 153 18.59 1.58 -10.82
C GLU A 153 18.35 0.09 -11.04
N VAL A 154 17.45 -0.23 -11.97
CA VAL A 154 17.18 -1.62 -12.33
C VAL A 154 18.23 -2.11 -13.31
N LYS A 155 18.96 -3.16 -12.94
CA LYS A 155 19.98 -3.80 -13.76
C LYS A 155 19.53 -5.18 -14.22
N GLY A 156 19.82 -5.47 -15.50
CA GLY A 156 19.63 -6.80 -16.06
C GLY A 156 18.19 -7.26 -16.12
N ILE A 157 17.20 -6.35 -16.28
CA ILE A 157 15.80 -6.74 -16.33
C ILE A 157 15.49 -7.61 -17.55
N THR A 158 14.73 -8.66 -17.32
CA THR A 158 14.17 -9.54 -18.34
C THR A 158 12.67 -9.62 -18.14
N LEU A 159 11.90 -9.31 -19.18
CA LEU A 159 10.46 -9.43 -19.26
C LEU A 159 10.10 -10.54 -20.24
N ARG A 160 9.32 -11.53 -19.79
CA ARG A 160 8.80 -12.62 -20.62
C ARG A 160 7.29 -12.68 -20.49
N GLY A 161 6.61 -13.04 -21.58
CA GLY A 161 5.14 -13.08 -21.62
C GLY A 161 4.48 -11.70 -21.77
N PHE A 162 5.26 -10.67 -22.09
CA PHE A 162 4.78 -9.32 -22.37
C PHE A 162 4.85 -8.99 -23.86
N LYS A 163 3.99 -8.07 -24.30
CA LYS A 163 3.94 -7.57 -25.67
C LYS A 163 5.26 -6.92 -26.10
N TYR A 164 5.93 -6.23 -25.19
CA TYR A 164 7.25 -5.65 -25.38
C TYR A 164 8.25 -6.33 -24.46
N PRO A 165 8.78 -7.52 -24.86
CA PRO A 165 9.71 -8.28 -24.04
C PRO A 165 11.06 -7.58 -23.95
N LEU A 166 11.76 -7.78 -22.85
CA LEU A 166 13.13 -7.30 -22.66
C LEU A 166 14.05 -8.47 -22.28
N THR A 167 15.33 -8.36 -22.60
CA THR A 167 16.35 -9.34 -22.20
C THR A 167 17.58 -8.63 -21.68
N LYS A 168 17.88 -8.82 -20.39
CA LYS A 168 19.07 -8.29 -19.70
C LYS A 168 19.31 -6.79 -19.99
N LYS A 169 18.25 -5.99 -19.88
CA LYS A 169 18.28 -4.55 -20.11
C LYS A 169 18.48 -3.79 -18.82
N ASP A 170 19.30 -2.76 -18.81
CA ASP A 170 19.37 -1.80 -17.72
C ASP A 170 18.34 -0.68 -17.92
N ILE A 171 17.65 -0.30 -16.86
CA ILE A 171 16.68 0.79 -16.86
C ILE A 171 17.12 1.82 -15.81
N SER A 172 17.36 3.04 -16.28
CA SER A 172 17.59 4.20 -15.43
C SER A 172 16.28 4.97 -15.17
N ILE A 173 16.28 5.80 -14.13
CA ILE A 173 15.18 6.74 -13.89
C ILE A 173 15.11 7.75 -15.02
N GLY A 174 13.91 8.01 -15.54
CA GLY A 174 13.61 9.00 -16.58
C GLY A 174 13.00 8.41 -17.85
N PRO A 175 13.63 7.43 -18.54
CA PRO A 175 13.01 6.81 -19.71
C PRO A 175 11.71 6.08 -19.35
N CYS A 176 10.68 6.26 -20.21
CA CYS A 176 9.38 5.60 -20.08
C CYS A 176 9.36 4.16 -20.62
N LEU A 177 10.48 3.47 -20.56
CA LEU A 177 10.57 2.06 -20.97
C LEU A 177 9.71 1.21 -20.04
N CYS A 178 8.93 0.32 -20.57
CA CYS A 178 7.97 -0.54 -19.86
C CYS A 178 6.61 0.09 -19.49
N ILE A 179 6.38 1.38 -19.71
CA ILE A 179 5.04 1.95 -19.56
C ILE A 179 4.13 1.41 -20.67
N SER A 180 2.87 1.13 -20.35
CA SER A 180 1.86 0.54 -21.24
C SER A 180 2.30 -0.80 -21.84
N ASN A 181 3.04 -1.59 -21.10
CA ASN A 181 3.33 -2.96 -21.50
C ASN A 181 2.14 -3.86 -21.15
N GLU A 182 1.75 -4.72 -22.06
CA GLU A 182 0.58 -5.58 -21.94
C GLU A 182 1.00 -7.03 -21.76
N LEU A 183 0.22 -7.82 -21.05
CA LEU A 183 0.40 -9.26 -21.01
C LEU A 183 0.08 -9.86 -22.38
N ALA A 184 0.99 -10.66 -22.93
CA ALA A 184 0.85 -11.31 -24.22
C ALA A 184 0.75 -12.85 -24.11
N ALA A 185 0.79 -13.39 -22.88
CA ALA A 185 0.67 -14.79 -22.57
C ALA A 185 -0.13 -14.99 -21.28
N GLU A 186 -0.58 -16.21 -21.01
CA GLU A 186 -1.27 -16.57 -19.76
C GLU A 186 -0.37 -16.38 -18.53
N GLU A 187 0.94 -16.56 -18.70
CA GLU A 187 1.94 -16.36 -17.67
C GLU A 187 2.98 -15.35 -18.14
N ALA A 188 3.35 -14.44 -17.26
CA ALA A 188 4.40 -13.48 -17.48
C ALA A 188 5.38 -13.49 -16.31
N SER A 189 6.64 -13.18 -16.58
CA SER A 189 7.66 -13.09 -15.55
C SER A 189 8.51 -11.84 -15.70
N ILE A 190 8.84 -11.26 -14.54
CA ILE A 190 9.76 -10.14 -14.39
C ILE A 190 10.91 -10.64 -13.55
N THR A 191 12.11 -10.58 -14.07
CA THR A 191 13.34 -10.87 -13.32
C THR A 191 14.36 -9.77 -13.54
N PHE A 192 15.16 -9.45 -12.54
CA PHE A 192 16.23 -8.47 -12.65
C PHE A 192 17.34 -8.80 -11.64
N ASP A 193 18.54 -8.31 -11.91
CA ASP A 193 19.72 -8.64 -11.11
C ASP A 193 19.84 -7.72 -9.89
N GLN A 194 19.47 -6.45 -10.01
CA GLN A 194 19.49 -5.44 -8.94
C GLN A 194 18.49 -4.32 -9.25
N GLY A 195 18.04 -3.65 -8.22
CA GLY A 195 17.28 -2.40 -8.34
C GLY A 195 15.97 -2.39 -7.60
N VAL A 196 15.20 -1.32 -7.85
CA VAL A 196 13.84 -1.13 -7.36
C VAL A 196 12.93 -0.90 -8.55
N LEU A 197 11.92 -1.74 -8.72
CA LEU A 197 10.93 -1.64 -9.77
C LEU A 197 9.55 -1.40 -9.17
N ILE A 198 8.90 -0.31 -9.57
CA ILE A 198 7.49 -0.06 -9.25
C ILE A 198 6.66 -0.73 -10.33
N CYS A 199 5.83 -1.68 -9.94
CA CYS A 199 4.90 -2.36 -10.81
C CYS A 199 3.50 -1.78 -10.59
N VAL A 200 2.86 -1.36 -11.68
CA VAL A 200 1.49 -0.86 -11.68
C VAL A 200 0.67 -1.75 -12.62
N GLU A 201 -0.25 -2.50 -12.05
CA GLU A 201 -1.26 -3.22 -12.79
C GLU A 201 -2.50 -2.33 -12.88
N SER A 202 -2.83 -1.84 -14.06
CA SER A 202 -3.98 -0.97 -14.30
C SER A 202 -5.03 -1.66 -15.14
N ARG A 203 -6.29 -1.32 -14.91
CA ARG A 203 -7.45 -1.74 -15.70
C ARG A 203 -8.13 -0.51 -16.29
N ASP A 204 -8.47 -0.57 -17.56
CA ASP A 204 -9.26 0.46 -18.25
C ASP A 204 -10.74 0.42 -17.82
#